data_350c16a7c2ae95dbc75fe89f9789400a
#
_entry.id   350c16a7c2ae95dbc75fe89f9789400a
#
_cell.length_a   1.000
_cell.length_b   1.000
_cell.length_c   1.000
_cell.angle_alpha   90.00
_cell.angle_beta   90.00
_cell.angle_gamma   90.00
#
_symmetry.space_group_name_H-M   'P 1'
#
loop_
_entity.id
_entity.type
_entity.pdbx_description
1 polymer ?
#
loop_
_entity_poly.entity_id
_entity_poly.type
_entity_poly.pdbx_seq_one_letter_code
_entity_poly.pdbx_strand_id
1 'polypeptide(L)'
;MVEYKPSPAPVTDLREALLDRVFAALSDATRRELVHRLAERECTVTELAAPFAMSLAAVSKHIAVLEKAGLVRRRKDGRTHYCSLKPEALTGALDWIAIYQQFWRQRFDALADVLKD
;
A
#
# COMPACT_ATOMS: atom_id res chain seq x y z
N MET A 1 21.25 0.68 -33.80
CA MET A 1 20.20 0.42 -32.81
C MET A 1 20.68 0.84 -31.44
N VAL A 2 19.97 1.75 -30.83
CA VAL A 2 20.38 2.25 -29.52
C VAL A 2 19.78 1.32 -28.47
N GLU A 3 20.65 0.65 -27.75
CA GLU A 3 20.21 -0.15 -26.61
C GLU A 3 19.85 0.80 -25.47
N TYR A 4 18.64 0.67 -24.97
CA TYR A 4 18.25 1.39 -23.80
C TYR A 4 18.94 0.77 -22.59
N LYS A 5 19.84 1.53 -22.01
CA LYS A 5 20.46 1.14 -20.73
C LYS A 5 19.85 2.02 -19.65
N PRO A 6 19.14 1.43 -18.69
CA PRO A 6 18.66 2.23 -17.57
C PRO A 6 19.85 2.85 -16.84
N SER A 7 19.70 4.07 -16.42
CA SER A 7 20.71 4.76 -15.64
C SER A 7 21.07 3.95 -14.40
N PRO A 8 22.34 3.95 -13.97
CA PRO A 8 22.70 3.31 -12.72
C PRO A 8 21.85 3.87 -11.59
N ALA A 9 21.42 2.98 -10.70
CA ALA A 9 20.45 3.25 -9.67
C ALA A 9 20.83 4.44 -8.77
N PRO A 10 20.22 5.63 -8.95
CA PRO A 10 20.40 6.69 -7.97
C PRO A 10 19.57 6.38 -6.71
N VAL A 11 19.70 7.21 -5.69
CA VAL A 11 18.95 7.08 -4.44
C VAL A 11 17.44 7.03 -4.68
N THR A 12 16.97 7.64 -5.79
CA THR A 12 15.56 7.62 -6.20
C THR A 12 15.05 6.21 -6.51
N ASP A 13 15.93 5.28 -6.91
CA ASP A 13 15.51 3.90 -7.23
C ASP A 13 15.09 3.12 -5.99
N LEU A 14 15.65 3.43 -4.83
CA LEU A 14 15.19 2.83 -3.58
C LEU A 14 13.74 3.24 -3.29
N ARG A 15 13.39 4.51 -3.52
CA ARG A 15 12.02 4.99 -3.39
C ARG A 15 11.09 4.30 -4.37
N GLU A 16 11.53 4.14 -5.61
CA GLU A 16 10.76 3.45 -6.64
C GLU A 16 10.53 1.99 -6.25
N ALA A 17 11.56 1.30 -5.74
CA ALA A 17 11.43 -0.08 -5.29
C ALA A 17 10.46 -0.21 -4.12
N LEU A 18 10.48 0.71 -3.18
CA LEU A 18 9.55 0.72 -2.04
C LEU A 18 8.14 1.00 -2.51
N LEU A 19 7.98 1.92 -3.45
CA LEU A 19 6.70 2.26 -4.04
C LEU A 19 6.10 1.05 -4.77
N ASP A 20 6.91 0.33 -5.55
CA ASP A 20 6.50 -0.89 -6.24
C ASP A 20 5.99 -1.93 -5.25
N ARG A 21 6.67 -2.09 -4.11
CA ARG A 21 6.26 -3.06 -3.08
C ARG A 21 4.92 -2.66 -2.45
N VAL A 22 4.71 -1.37 -2.21
CA VAL A 22 3.45 -0.88 -1.66
C VAL A 22 2.30 -1.15 -2.62
N PHE A 23 2.45 -0.78 -3.89
CA PHE A 23 1.41 -1.01 -4.87
C PHE A 23 1.16 -2.50 -5.11
N ALA A 24 2.22 -3.31 -5.16
CA ALA A 24 2.07 -4.76 -5.30
C ALA A 24 1.32 -5.36 -4.10
N ALA A 25 1.66 -4.94 -2.89
CA ALA A 25 0.97 -5.40 -1.68
C ALA A 25 -0.50 -5.01 -1.68
N LEU A 26 -0.83 -3.84 -2.21
CA LEU A 26 -2.21 -3.34 -2.26
C LEU A 26 -2.98 -3.84 -3.49
N SER A 27 -2.38 -4.63 -4.36
CA SER A 27 -3.04 -5.15 -5.55
C SER A 27 -4.00 -6.31 -5.27
N ASP A 28 -4.06 -6.79 -4.04
CA ASP A 28 -4.92 -7.89 -3.62
C ASP A 28 -6.02 -7.40 -2.68
N ALA A 29 -7.26 -7.85 -2.93
CA ALA A 29 -8.41 -7.39 -2.15
C ALA A 29 -8.32 -7.76 -0.67
N THR A 30 -7.82 -8.97 -0.37
CA THR A 30 -7.67 -9.40 1.02
C THR A 30 -6.68 -8.50 1.76
N ARG A 31 -5.56 -8.17 1.12
CA ARG A 31 -4.57 -7.30 1.73
C ARG A 31 -5.10 -5.88 1.94
N ARG A 32 -5.89 -5.36 1.00
CA ARG A 32 -6.55 -4.06 1.18
C ARG A 32 -7.50 -4.07 2.36
N GLU A 33 -8.25 -5.16 2.55
CA GLU A 33 -9.16 -5.29 3.70
C GLU A 33 -8.38 -5.36 5.02
N LEU A 34 -7.25 -6.06 5.03
CA LEU A 34 -6.39 -6.11 6.22
C LEU A 34 -5.87 -4.72 6.58
N VAL A 35 -5.42 -3.95 5.59
CA VAL A 35 -4.97 -2.57 5.81
C VAL A 35 -6.12 -1.72 6.36
N HIS A 36 -7.31 -1.87 5.80
CA HIS A 36 -8.49 -1.12 6.25
C HIS A 36 -8.78 -1.38 7.73
N ARG A 37 -8.73 -2.64 8.16
CA ARG A 37 -8.94 -3.01 9.56
C ARG A 37 -7.85 -2.46 10.47
N LEU A 38 -6.60 -2.53 10.02
CA LEU A 38 -5.47 -2.03 10.78
C LEU A 38 -5.44 -0.50 10.86
N ALA A 39 -6.09 0.19 9.92
CA ALA A 39 -6.26 1.63 9.99
C ALA A 39 -7.16 2.04 11.15
N GLU A 40 -8.07 1.16 11.56
CA GLU A 40 -8.98 1.42 12.67
C GLU A 40 -8.31 1.14 14.02
N ARG A 41 -7.56 0.05 14.13
CA ARG A 41 -6.88 -0.32 15.39
C ARG A 41 -5.86 -1.43 15.17
N GLU A 42 -4.97 -1.58 16.13
CA GLU A 42 -4.08 -2.73 16.23
C GLU A 42 -4.90 -4.00 16.41
N CYS A 43 -4.53 -5.06 15.70
CA CYS A 43 -5.22 -6.34 15.74
C CYS A 43 -4.22 -7.47 15.85
N THR A 44 -4.64 -8.56 16.50
CA THR A 44 -3.86 -9.80 16.46
C THR A 44 -4.06 -10.50 15.12
N VAL A 45 -3.15 -11.40 14.76
CA VAL A 45 -3.28 -12.19 13.53
C VAL A 45 -4.60 -12.99 13.54
N THR A 46 -4.97 -13.54 14.69
CA THR A 46 -6.22 -14.29 14.85
C THR A 46 -7.44 -13.39 14.61
N GLU A 47 -7.44 -12.18 15.18
CA GLU A 47 -8.52 -11.22 14.95
C GLU A 47 -8.64 -10.84 13.48
N LEU A 48 -7.50 -10.64 12.81
CA LEU A 48 -7.49 -10.31 11.39
C LEU A 48 -8.00 -11.45 10.52
N ALA A 49 -7.73 -12.69 10.91
CA ALA A 49 -8.14 -13.87 10.15
C ALA A 49 -9.63 -14.21 10.30
N ALA A 50 -10.22 -13.83 11.43
CA ALA A 50 -11.57 -14.27 11.81
C ALA A 50 -12.66 -14.05 10.75
N PRO A 51 -12.72 -12.90 10.06
CA PRO A 51 -13.78 -12.66 9.08
C PRO A 51 -13.55 -13.29 7.71
N PHE A 52 -12.37 -13.87 7.48
CA PHE A 52 -12.05 -14.45 6.17
C PHE A 52 -12.31 -15.96 6.14
N ALA A 53 -12.82 -16.43 4.99
CA ALA A 53 -12.99 -17.85 4.74
C ALA A 53 -11.69 -18.46 4.20
N MET A 54 -10.59 -18.27 4.91
CA MET A 54 -9.30 -18.82 4.53
C MET A 54 -8.52 -19.21 5.77
N SER A 55 -7.50 -20.04 5.60
CA SER A 55 -6.70 -20.53 6.71
C SER A 55 -5.90 -19.42 7.38
N LEU A 56 -5.57 -19.63 8.65
CA LEU A 56 -4.70 -18.73 9.39
C LEU A 56 -3.35 -18.58 8.68
N ALA A 57 -2.83 -19.68 8.11
CA ALA A 57 -1.58 -19.65 7.37
C ALA A 57 -1.67 -18.76 6.12
N ALA A 58 -2.80 -18.79 5.41
CA ALA A 58 -3.01 -17.93 4.25
C ALA A 58 -3.06 -16.46 4.63
N VAL A 59 -3.77 -16.12 5.70
CA VAL A 59 -3.82 -14.75 6.22
C VAL A 59 -2.43 -14.29 6.66
N SER A 60 -1.68 -15.16 7.35
CA SER A 60 -0.30 -14.85 7.76
C SER A 60 0.60 -14.52 6.57
N LYS A 61 0.44 -15.20 5.44
CA LYS A 61 1.20 -14.91 4.22
C LYS A 61 0.87 -13.53 3.67
N HIS A 62 -0.41 -13.15 3.68
CA HIS A 62 -0.82 -11.80 3.26
C HIS A 62 -0.22 -10.74 4.19
N ILE A 63 -0.22 -10.99 5.49
CA ILE A 63 0.38 -10.09 6.47
C ILE A 63 1.89 -9.94 6.22
N ALA A 64 2.57 -11.05 5.90
CA ALA A 64 4.00 -11.01 5.60
C ALA A 64 4.31 -10.15 4.37
N VAL A 65 3.47 -10.19 3.35
CA VAL A 65 3.62 -9.32 2.18
C VAL A 65 3.50 -7.86 2.58
N LEU A 66 2.51 -7.53 3.43
CA LEU A 66 2.31 -6.17 3.93
C LEU A 66 3.49 -5.70 4.81
N GLU A 67 4.05 -6.60 5.62
CA GLU A 67 5.25 -6.29 6.41
C GLU A 67 6.44 -5.96 5.53
N LYS A 68 6.68 -6.77 4.50
CA LYS A 68 7.81 -6.55 3.58
C LYS A 68 7.67 -5.25 2.80
N ALA A 69 6.43 -4.82 2.55
CA ALA A 69 6.16 -3.54 1.91
C ALA A 69 6.29 -2.37 2.87
N GLY A 70 6.51 -2.62 4.16
CA GLY A 70 6.62 -1.58 5.18
C GLY A 70 5.28 -1.03 5.65
N LEU A 71 4.17 -1.65 5.25
CA LEU A 71 2.82 -1.18 5.60
C LEU A 71 2.37 -1.66 6.97
N VAL A 72 2.91 -2.76 7.44
CA VAL A 72 2.52 -3.39 8.70
C VAL A 72 3.75 -3.62 9.57
N ARG A 73 3.62 -3.29 10.84
CA ARG A 73 4.57 -3.65 11.89
C ARG A 73 3.98 -4.78 12.71
N ARG A 74 4.76 -5.81 12.96
CA ARG A 74 4.35 -6.91 13.82
C ARG A 74 5.11 -6.81 15.14
N ARG A 75 4.38 -6.89 16.24
CA ARG A 75 4.93 -6.93 17.58
C ARG A 75 4.55 -8.27 18.22
N LYS A 76 5.54 -8.97 18.71
CA LYS A 76 5.33 -10.26 19.37
C LYS A 76 5.30 -10.05 20.88
N ASP A 77 4.27 -10.58 21.54
CA ASP A 77 4.15 -10.60 22.99
C ASP A 77 3.76 -12.01 23.40
N GLY A 78 4.75 -12.77 23.92
CA GLY A 78 4.57 -14.19 24.16
C GLY A 78 4.31 -14.94 22.86
N ARG A 79 3.17 -15.62 22.78
CA ARG A 79 2.75 -16.35 21.58
C ARG A 79 1.84 -15.53 20.69
N THR A 80 1.49 -14.33 21.12
CA THR A 80 0.55 -13.47 20.39
C THR A 80 1.31 -12.50 19.51
N HIS A 81 0.90 -12.41 18.24
CA HIS A 81 1.43 -11.46 17.29
C HIS A 81 0.41 -10.34 17.08
N TYR A 82 0.81 -9.13 17.40
CA TYR A 82 0.01 -7.92 17.20
C TYR A 82 0.50 -7.21 15.94
N CYS A 83 -0.44 -6.85 15.09
CA CYS A 83 -0.15 -6.12 13.86
C CYS A 83 -0.68 -4.71 13.97
N SER A 84 0.10 -3.75 13.51
CA SER A 84 -0.31 -2.35 13.43
C SER A 84 0.10 -1.78 12.10
N LEU A 85 -0.66 -0.79 11.63
CA LEU A 85 -0.37 -0.10 10.38
C LEU A 85 0.79 0.85 10.57
N LYS A 86 1.68 0.89 9.57
CA LYS A 86 2.74 1.90 9.47
C LYS A 86 2.35 2.87 8.36
N PRO A 87 1.69 3.98 8.70
CA PRO A 87 1.18 4.90 7.68
C PRO A 87 2.29 5.58 6.86
N GLU A 88 3.51 5.61 7.38
CA GLU A 88 4.65 6.24 6.69
C GLU A 88 4.91 5.62 5.32
N ALA A 89 4.68 4.32 5.17
CA ALA A 89 4.88 3.63 3.90
C ALA A 89 3.89 4.10 2.84
N LEU A 90 2.73 4.62 3.25
CA LEU A 90 1.73 5.13 2.33
C LEU A 90 2.05 6.54 1.84
N THR A 91 2.94 7.26 2.52
CA THR A 91 3.25 8.66 2.16
C THR A 91 3.77 8.78 0.73
N GLY A 92 4.70 7.91 0.34
CA GLY A 92 5.24 7.91 -1.02
C GLY A 92 4.17 7.62 -2.07
N ALA A 93 3.29 6.66 -1.78
CA ALA A 93 2.18 6.33 -2.67
C ALA A 93 1.17 7.48 -2.77
N LEU A 94 0.87 8.13 -1.65
CA LEU A 94 -0.02 9.29 -1.62
C LEU A 94 0.56 10.46 -2.42
N ASP A 95 1.85 10.73 -2.27
CA ASP A 95 2.52 11.80 -3.02
C ASP A 95 2.46 11.51 -4.52
N TRP A 96 2.71 10.28 -4.92
CA TRP A 96 2.63 9.87 -6.31
C TRP A 96 1.21 10.04 -6.87
N ILE A 97 0.20 9.60 -6.13
CA ILE A 97 -1.21 9.70 -6.50
C ILE A 97 -1.64 11.18 -6.57
N ALA A 98 -1.17 12.00 -5.63
CA ALA A 98 -1.54 13.41 -5.53
C ALA A 98 -1.18 14.20 -6.80
N ILE A 99 -0.07 13.86 -7.45
CA ILE A 99 0.33 14.48 -8.71
C ILE A 99 -0.74 14.28 -9.77
N TYR A 100 -1.25 13.04 -9.90
CA TYR A 100 -2.26 12.71 -10.89
C TYR A 100 -3.64 13.21 -10.50
N GLN A 101 -3.95 13.22 -9.20
CA GLN A 101 -5.20 13.78 -8.70
C GLN A 101 -5.33 15.26 -9.06
N GLN A 102 -4.26 16.02 -8.87
CA GLN A 102 -4.21 17.43 -9.23
C GLN A 102 -4.38 17.62 -10.73
N PHE A 103 -3.71 16.80 -11.54
CA PHE A 103 -3.81 16.81 -13.00
C PHE A 103 -5.25 16.57 -13.45
N TRP A 104 -5.93 15.57 -12.90
CA TRP A 104 -7.31 15.27 -13.24
C TRP A 104 -8.26 16.39 -12.79
N ARG A 105 -8.01 16.97 -11.64
CA ARG A 105 -8.81 18.07 -11.12
C ARG A 105 -8.80 19.26 -12.07
N GLN A 106 -7.66 19.61 -12.59
CA GLN A 106 -7.51 20.68 -13.58
C GLN A 106 -8.29 20.37 -14.87
N ARG A 107 -8.26 19.13 -15.31
CA ARG A 107 -8.99 18.72 -16.50
C ARG A 107 -10.50 18.76 -16.30
N PHE A 108 -10.98 18.34 -15.15
CA PHE A 108 -12.41 18.43 -14.84
C PHE A 108 -12.87 19.86 -14.71
N ASP A 109 -12.06 20.74 -14.14
CA ASP A 109 -12.38 22.17 -14.04
C ASP A 109 -12.47 22.80 -15.43
N ALA A 110 -11.54 22.50 -16.32
CA ALA A 110 -11.55 22.97 -17.70
C ALA A 110 -12.80 22.49 -18.43
N LEU A 111 -13.20 21.24 -18.24
CA LEU A 111 -14.40 20.70 -18.85
C LEU A 111 -15.65 21.37 -18.30
N ALA A 112 -15.70 21.60 -16.99
CA ALA A 112 -16.81 22.29 -16.36
C ALA A 112 -16.99 23.70 -16.90
N ASP A 113 -15.89 24.41 -17.14
CA ASP A 113 -15.91 25.76 -17.74
C ASP A 113 -16.49 25.74 -19.16
N VAL A 114 -16.14 24.73 -19.95
CA VAL A 114 -16.68 24.56 -21.30
C VAL A 114 -18.17 24.30 -21.26
N LEU A 115 -18.64 23.54 -20.28
CA LEU A 115 -20.05 23.16 -20.16
C LEU A 115 -20.92 24.24 -19.53
N LYS A 116 -20.33 25.29 -18.99
CA LYS A 116 -21.07 26.37 -18.33
C LYS A 116 -21.83 27.30 -19.31
N ASP A 117 -21.45 27.32 -20.56
CA ASP A 117 -22.09 28.19 -21.57
C ASP A 117 -23.23 27.50 -22.29
#